data_040d27b02d816125001f9304cefbf6fe
#
_entry.id   040d27b02d816125001f9304cefbf6fe
#
_cell.length_a   1.000
_cell.length_b   1.000
_cell.length_c   1.000
_cell.angle_alpha   90.00
_cell.angle_beta   90.00
_cell.angle_gamma   90.00
#
_symmetry.space_group_name_H-M   'P 1'
#
loop_
_entity.id
_entity.type
_entity.pdbx_description
1 polymer ?
#
loop_
_entity_poly.entity_id
_entity_poly.type
_entity_poly.pdbx_seq_one_letter_code
_entity_poly.pdbx_strand_id
1 'polypeptide(L)'
;MSNMSKGKTMKVYGITGSIACGKSTVTHYLIERGYLVVDADLISRNALTIDQECILKVQELFGCVKDGIVDRKALGRIVFHDKNAKKQLEAIIHPYVIFKMKEEIEKNKERDCIFLDIPLLYESHLEYWCDEIIVVYLDEQRQVQRLMARDHIDESYAY
;
A
#
# COMPACT_ATOMS: atom_id res chain seq x y z
N MET A 1 23.09 30.94 13.51
CA MET A 1 22.95 30.71 12.51
C MET A 1 22.88 29.38 11.97
N SER A 2 23.64 28.51 12.40
CA SER A 2 23.57 27.19 11.93
C SER A 2 22.23 26.55 12.07
N ASN A 3 21.44 27.02 12.98
CA ASN A 3 20.13 26.43 13.14
C ASN A 3 19.23 26.61 11.98
N MET A 4 19.52 27.58 11.17
CA MET A 4 18.71 27.80 10.07
C MET A 4 18.98 26.84 9.00
N SER A 5 20.16 26.34 8.93
CA SER A 5 20.52 25.40 7.90
C SER A 5 19.87 24.05 8.15
N LYS A 6 19.39 23.83 9.37
CA LYS A 6 18.72 22.59 9.63
C LYS A 6 17.30 22.64 9.16
N GLY A 7 16.90 23.49 8.40
CA GLY A 7 15.62 23.55 7.89
C GLY A 7 14.64 22.56 8.45
N LYS A 8 13.40 22.77 8.19
CA LYS A 8 12.32 21.95 8.62
C LYS A 8 12.45 20.60 7.96
N THR A 9 12.58 19.55 8.75
CA THR A 9 12.61 18.20 8.24
C THR A 9 11.18 17.69 8.12
N MET A 10 10.81 17.22 6.96
CA MET A 10 9.48 16.66 6.75
C MET A 10 9.29 15.42 7.61
N LYS A 11 8.15 15.35 8.29
CA LYS A 11 7.80 14.17 9.07
C LYS A 11 7.10 13.15 8.19
N VAL A 12 7.47 11.88 8.34
CA VAL A 12 6.87 10.77 7.60
C VAL A 12 6.05 9.93 8.56
N TYR A 13 4.74 9.87 8.31
CA TYR A 13 3.82 9.07 9.11
C TYR A 13 3.38 7.86 8.32
N GLY A 14 3.48 6.69 8.93
CA GLY A 14 2.90 5.48 8.35
C GLY A 14 1.48 5.31 8.87
N ILE A 15 0.55 4.92 8.01
CA ILE A 15 -0.81 4.58 8.42
C ILE A 15 -1.03 3.11 8.12
N THR A 16 -1.39 2.36 9.14
CA THR A 16 -1.70 0.94 8.97
C THR A 16 -2.95 0.59 9.78
N GLY A 17 -3.50 -0.57 9.52
CA GLY A 17 -4.70 -1.02 10.23
C GLY A 17 -5.20 -2.32 9.64
N SER A 18 -6.03 -3.02 10.41
CA SER A 18 -6.61 -4.27 9.96
C SER A 18 -7.82 -4.02 9.06
N ILE A 19 -8.33 -5.08 8.46
CA ILE A 19 -9.50 -5.02 7.59
C ILE A 19 -10.68 -4.37 8.33
N ALA A 20 -11.38 -3.48 7.63
CA ALA A 20 -12.57 -2.80 8.15
C ALA A 20 -12.33 -2.00 9.44
N CYS A 21 -11.11 -1.54 9.68
CA CYS A 21 -10.78 -0.79 10.89
C CYS A 21 -11.09 0.70 10.81
N GLY A 22 -11.46 1.20 9.63
CA GLY A 22 -11.74 2.63 9.45
C GLY A 22 -10.56 3.42 8.88
N LYS A 23 -9.53 2.74 8.40
CA LYS A 23 -8.35 3.39 7.82
C LYS A 23 -8.73 4.33 6.68
N SER A 24 -9.67 3.92 5.81
CA SER A 24 -10.14 4.76 4.71
C SER A 24 -10.76 6.08 5.19
N THR A 25 -11.46 6.04 6.30
CA THR A 25 -12.05 7.25 6.89
C THR A 25 -10.95 8.21 7.33
N VAL A 26 -9.89 7.68 7.93
CA VAL A 26 -8.75 8.49 8.37
C VAL A 26 -8.04 9.11 7.17
N THR A 27 -7.78 8.32 6.12
CA THR A 27 -7.08 8.84 4.94
C THR A 27 -7.91 9.89 4.21
N HIS A 28 -9.22 9.69 4.08
CA HIS A 28 -10.10 10.69 3.49
C HIS A 28 -10.09 11.99 4.28
N TYR A 29 -10.14 11.89 5.60
CA TYR A 29 -10.08 13.07 6.48
C TYR A 29 -8.79 13.88 6.23
N LEU A 30 -7.66 13.18 6.13
CA LEU A 30 -6.38 13.82 5.88
C LEU A 30 -6.32 14.49 4.51
N ILE A 31 -6.81 13.82 3.48
CA ILE A 31 -6.83 14.36 2.12
C ILE A 31 -7.70 15.60 2.04
N GLU A 32 -8.87 15.58 2.67
CA GLU A 32 -9.78 16.73 2.68
C GLU A 32 -9.15 17.94 3.35
N ARG A 33 -8.21 17.75 4.27
CA ARG A 33 -7.51 18.83 4.95
C ARG A 33 -6.23 19.26 4.25
N GLY A 34 -5.98 18.75 3.06
CA GLY A 34 -4.83 19.16 2.25
C GLY A 34 -3.54 18.40 2.54
N TYR A 35 -3.58 17.36 3.33
CA TYR A 35 -2.39 16.53 3.56
C TYR A 35 -2.15 15.58 2.41
N LEU A 36 -0.89 15.30 2.14
CA LEU A 36 -0.51 14.32 1.11
C LEU A 36 -0.52 12.92 1.69
N VAL A 37 -1.31 12.05 1.09
CA VAL A 37 -1.38 10.64 1.46
C VAL A 37 -0.95 9.82 0.25
N VAL A 38 0.09 9.00 0.41
CA VAL A 38 0.60 8.13 -0.64
C VAL A 38 0.06 6.73 -0.39
N ASP A 39 -0.70 6.21 -1.36
CA ASP A 39 -1.35 4.91 -1.24
C ASP A 39 -0.48 3.83 -1.88
N ALA A 40 0.15 3.01 -1.05
CA ALA A 40 1.03 1.94 -1.52
C ALA A 40 0.29 0.86 -2.31
N ASP A 41 -0.98 0.60 -1.99
CA ASP A 41 -1.77 -0.37 -2.75
C ASP A 41 -2.03 0.10 -4.17
N LEU A 42 -2.27 1.39 -4.35
CA LEU A 42 -2.46 1.96 -5.68
C LEU A 42 -1.17 1.87 -6.49
N ILE A 43 -0.04 2.18 -5.87
CA ILE A 43 1.27 2.06 -6.53
C ILE A 43 1.51 0.61 -6.94
N SER A 44 1.21 -0.33 -6.05
CA SER A 44 1.38 -1.76 -6.32
C SER A 44 0.54 -2.22 -7.51
N ARG A 45 -0.72 -1.80 -7.58
CA ARG A 45 -1.58 -2.14 -8.71
C ARG A 45 -1.07 -1.54 -10.01
N ASN A 46 -0.56 -0.32 -9.95
CA ASN A 46 -0.04 0.35 -11.15
C ASN A 46 1.24 -0.28 -11.66
N ALA A 47 2.01 -0.97 -10.83
CA ALA A 47 3.23 -1.64 -11.25
C ALA A 47 2.97 -2.60 -12.42
N LEU A 48 1.87 -3.33 -12.35
CA LEU A 48 1.52 -4.33 -13.37
C LEU A 48 0.87 -3.72 -14.60
N THR A 49 0.64 -2.42 -14.60
CA THR A 49 0.05 -1.72 -15.75
C THR A 49 1.09 -0.83 -16.43
N ILE A 50 1.96 -0.20 -15.65
CA ILE A 50 2.84 0.85 -16.13
C ILE A 50 4.30 0.38 -16.25
N ASP A 51 4.77 -0.42 -15.30
CA ASP A 51 6.17 -0.77 -15.23
C ASP A 51 6.52 -1.96 -16.12
N GLN A 52 7.25 -1.69 -17.20
CA GLN A 52 7.61 -2.72 -18.16
C GLN A 52 8.46 -3.83 -17.55
N GLU A 53 9.33 -3.50 -16.61
CA GLU A 53 10.15 -4.50 -15.95
C GLU A 53 9.31 -5.48 -15.15
N CYS A 54 8.33 -4.98 -14.41
CA CYS A 54 7.41 -5.83 -13.67
C CYS A 54 6.61 -6.73 -14.62
N ILE A 55 6.10 -6.15 -15.71
CA ILE A 55 5.31 -6.89 -16.70
C ILE A 55 6.14 -8.02 -17.32
N LEU A 56 7.39 -7.72 -17.70
CA LEU A 56 8.27 -8.74 -18.27
C LEU A 56 8.55 -9.88 -17.28
N LYS A 57 8.79 -9.56 -16.02
CA LYS A 57 9.04 -10.58 -15.00
C LYS A 57 7.81 -11.44 -14.75
N VAL A 58 6.62 -10.84 -14.78
CA VAL A 58 5.38 -11.60 -14.67
C VAL A 58 5.22 -12.54 -15.86
N GLN A 59 5.55 -12.08 -17.07
CA GLN A 59 5.51 -12.92 -18.26
C GLN A 59 6.45 -14.10 -18.12
N GLU A 60 7.66 -13.86 -17.65
CA GLU A 60 8.68 -14.92 -17.50
C GLU A 60 8.27 -15.98 -16.46
N LEU A 61 7.71 -15.55 -15.33
CA LEU A 61 7.41 -16.46 -14.23
C LEU A 61 6.02 -17.10 -14.32
N PHE A 62 5.04 -16.36 -14.81
CA PHE A 62 3.64 -16.81 -14.77
C PHE A 62 2.99 -16.92 -16.14
N GLY A 63 3.55 -16.28 -17.16
CA GLY A 63 3.00 -16.34 -18.49
C GLY A 63 1.63 -15.69 -18.67
N CYS A 64 1.22 -14.86 -17.72
CA CYS A 64 -0.11 -14.25 -17.74
C CYS A 64 -0.14 -12.89 -18.42
N VAL A 65 0.64 -12.73 -19.49
CA VAL A 65 0.71 -11.45 -20.20
C VAL A 65 0.39 -11.71 -21.68
N LYS A 66 -0.54 -10.93 -22.23
CA LYS A 66 -0.89 -11.01 -23.62
C LYS A 66 -0.88 -9.60 -24.20
N ASP A 67 -0.13 -9.41 -25.29
CA ASP A 67 0.02 -8.11 -25.94
C ASP A 67 0.44 -7.01 -24.99
N GLY A 68 1.33 -7.35 -24.05
CA GLY A 68 1.86 -6.40 -23.08
C GLY A 68 0.92 -6.09 -21.91
N ILE A 69 -0.22 -6.77 -21.85
CA ILE A 69 -1.23 -6.54 -20.80
C ILE A 69 -1.30 -7.76 -19.89
N VAL A 70 -1.19 -7.52 -18.58
CA VAL A 70 -1.29 -8.58 -17.58
C VAL A 70 -2.75 -9.03 -17.43
N ASP A 71 -2.98 -10.33 -17.56
CA ASP A 71 -4.27 -10.92 -17.25
C ASP A 71 -4.38 -11.08 -15.74
N ARG A 72 -4.99 -10.10 -15.08
CA ARG A 72 -5.06 -10.05 -13.62
C ARG A 72 -5.87 -11.19 -13.02
N LYS A 73 -6.88 -11.66 -13.73
CA LYS A 73 -7.70 -12.77 -13.24
C LYS A 73 -6.91 -14.09 -13.24
N ALA A 74 -6.17 -14.34 -14.31
CA ALA A 74 -5.33 -15.52 -14.39
C ALA A 74 -4.22 -15.49 -13.35
N LEU A 75 -3.57 -14.34 -13.23
CA LEU A 75 -2.51 -14.15 -12.23
C LEU A 75 -3.07 -14.31 -10.82
N GLY A 76 -4.22 -13.72 -10.54
CA GLY A 76 -4.86 -13.84 -9.24
C GLY A 76 -5.17 -15.28 -8.87
N ARG A 77 -5.63 -16.09 -9.83
CA ARG A 77 -5.88 -17.50 -9.57
C ARG A 77 -4.61 -18.26 -9.21
N ILE A 78 -3.51 -17.95 -9.89
CA ILE A 78 -2.23 -18.60 -9.60
C ILE A 78 -1.76 -18.27 -8.19
N VAL A 79 -1.72 -16.98 -7.84
CA VAL A 79 -1.18 -16.56 -6.54
C VAL A 79 -2.11 -16.89 -5.37
N PHE A 80 -3.41 -17.01 -5.64
CA PHE A 80 -4.37 -17.38 -4.60
C PHE A 80 -4.16 -18.82 -4.12
N HIS A 81 -3.78 -19.71 -5.04
CA HIS A 81 -3.61 -21.12 -4.72
C HIS A 81 -2.18 -21.55 -4.40
N ASP A 82 -1.22 -20.64 -4.55
CA ASP A 82 0.21 -20.99 -4.36
C ASP A 82 0.91 -19.86 -3.62
N LYS A 83 1.27 -20.13 -2.37
CA LYS A 83 1.96 -19.15 -1.52
C LYS A 83 3.33 -18.76 -2.06
N ASN A 84 4.03 -19.68 -2.72
CA ASN A 84 5.32 -19.37 -3.33
C ASN A 84 5.14 -18.41 -4.50
N ALA A 85 4.12 -18.64 -5.33
CA ALA A 85 3.81 -17.74 -6.43
C ALA A 85 3.47 -16.34 -5.93
N LYS A 86 2.72 -16.27 -4.83
CA LYS A 86 2.40 -14.97 -4.20
C LYS A 86 3.66 -14.25 -3.76
N LYS A 87 4.59 -14.96 -3.11
CA LYS A 87 5.86 -14.37 -2.69
C LYS A 87 6.70 -13.91 -3.87
N GLN A 88 6.71 -14.68 -4.95
CA GLN A 88 7.43 -14.30 -6.16
C GLN A 88 6.85 -13.05 -6.79
N LEU A 89 5.54 -12.93 -6.84
CA LEU A 89 4.87 -11.74 -7.36
C LEU A 89 5.18 -10.53 -6.48
N GLU A 90 5.11 -10.69 -5.18
CA GLU A 90 5.46 -9.60 -4.25
C GLU A 90 6.90 -9.14 -4.45
N ALA A 91 7.83 -10.08 -4.68
CA ALA A 91 9.22 -9.75 -4.93
C ALA A 91 9.42 -8.99 -6.24
N ILE A 92 8.56 -9.23 -7.23
CA ILE A 92 8.59 -8.49 -8.50
C ILE A 92 8.12 -7.06 -8.30
N ILE A 93 7.02 -6.87 -7.57
CA ILE A 93 6.36 -5.58 -7.39
C ILE A 93 7.08 -4.70 -6.37
N HIS A 94 7.63 -5.30 -5.32
CA HIS A 94 8.21 -4.58 -4.18
C HIS A 94 9.24 -3.52 -4.57
N PRO A 95 10.23 -3.78 -5.43
CA PRO A 95 11.20 -2.76 -5.82
C PRO A 95 10.55 -1.53 -6.47
N TYR A 96 9.52 -1.74 -7.26
CA TYR A 96 8.79 -0.64 -7.90
C TYR A 96 8.07 0.21 -6.85
N VAL A 97 7.41 -0.43 -5.88
CA VAL A 97 6.71 0.28 -4.80
C VAL A 97 7.71 1.11 -3.99
N ILE A 98 8.83 0.50 -3.61
CA ILE A 98 9.90 1.17 -2.86
C ILE A 98 10.40 2.39 -3.63
N PHE A 99 10.69 2.22 -4.90
CA PHE A 99 11.19 3.30 -5.75
C PHE A 99 10.19 4.46 -5.82
N LYS A 100 8.93 4.15 -6.06
CA LYS A 100 7.89 5.18 -6.19
C LYS A 100 7.61 5.89 -4.87
N MET A 101 7.66 5.18 -3.76
CA MET A 101 7.47 5.81 -2.45
C MET A 101 8.62 6.73 -2.11
N LYS A 102 9.85 6.32 -2.38
CA LYS A 102 11.02 7.19 -2.19
C LYS A 102 10.94 8.43 -3.07
N GLU A 103 10.49 8.25 -4.30
CA GLU A 103 10.31 9.35 -5.23
C GLU A 103 9.30 10.37 -4.70
N GLU A 104 8.18 9.88 -4.17
CA GLU A 104 7.15 10.75 -3.61
C GLU A 104 7.65 11.50 -2.36
N ILE A 105 8.40 10.83 -1.50
CA ILE A 105 8.97 11.47 -0.32
C ILE A 105 9.95 12.57 -0.73
N GLU A 106 10.85 12.27 -1.64
CA GLU A 106 11.85 13.24 -2.10
C GLU A 106 11.23 14.43 -2.83
N LYS A 107 10.24 14.16 -3.67
CA LYS A 107 9.57 15.19 -4.43
C LYS A 107 8.80 16.17 -3.55
N ASN A 108 8.39 15.75 -2.37
CA ASN A 108 7.54 16.52 -1.47
C ASN A 108 8.24 16.92 -0.17
N LYS A 109 9.55 16.86 -0.14
CA LYS A 109 10.31 17.11 1.10
C LYS A 109 10.16 18.52 1.66
N GLU A 110 9.62 19.44 0.89
CA GLU A 110 9.35 20.80 1.38
C GLU A 110 8.06 20.88 2.20
N ARG A 111 7.26 19.84 2.18
CA ARG A 111 6.05 19.81 3.00
C ARG A 111 6.38 19.55 4.46
N ASP A 112 5.44 19.89 5.34
CA ASP A 112 5.60 19.63 6.77
C ASP A 112 5.60 18.15 7.08
N CYS A 113 4.75 17.40 6.38
CA CYS A 113 4.61 15.96 6.59
C CYS A 113 4.03 15.28 5.37
N ILE A 114 4.19 13.95 5.35
CA ILE A 114 3.61 13.07 4.34
C ILE A 114 3.09 11.83 5.06
N PHE A 115 1.97 11.30 4.60
CA PHE A 115 1.38 10.09 5.16
C PHE A 115 1.52 8.96 4.15
N LEU A 116 2.04 7.82 4.59
CA LEU A 116 2.21 6.63 3.77
C LEU A 116 1.16 5.61 4.20
N ASP A 117 0.18 5.37 3.34
CA ASP A 117 -0.87 4.39 3.61
C ASP A 117 -0.38 3.02 3.15
N ILE A 118 0.10 2.23 4.09
CA ILE A 118 0.68 0.92 3.82
C ILE A 118 -0.07 -0.11 4.66
N PRO A 119 -1.03 -0.84 4.06
CA PRO A 119 -1.85 -1.80 4.81
C PRO A 119 -1.06 -2.86 5.55
N LEU A 120 0.02 -3.34 4.96
CA LEU A 120 0.87 -4.36 5.56
C LEU A 120 2.23 -3.77 5.94
N LEU A 121 2.19 -2.61 6.64
CA LEU A 121 3.40 -1.86 6.98
C LEU A 121 4.46 -2.72 7.66
N TYR A 122 4.08 -3.45 8.69
CA TYR A 122 5.04 -4.27 9.43
C TYR A 122 5.52 -5.48 8.64
N GLU A 123 4.64 -6.07 7.84
CA GLU A 123 5.01 -7.22 7.02
C GLU A 123 5.92 -6.83 5.87
N SER A 124 5.82 -5.58 5.40
CA SER A 124 6.66 -5.06 4.33
C SER A 124 8.00 -4.54 4.84
N HIS A 125 8.19 -4.48 6.15
CA HIS A 125 9.40 -3.96 6.79
C HIS A 125 9.71 -2.51 6.37
N LEU A 126 8.68 -1.70 6.14
CA LEU A 126 8.83 -0.30 5.76
C LEU A 126 8.66 0.66 6.94
N GLU A 127 8.42 0.13 8.12
CA GLU A 127 8.22 0.95 9.32
C GLU A 127 9.41 1.83 9.63
N TYR A 128 10.62 1.41 9.26
CA TYR A 128 11.81 2.20 9.52
C TYR A 128 11.88 3.50 8.70
N TRP A 129 11.04 3.63 7.67
CA TRP A 129 10.97 4.88 6.90
C TRP A 129 10.12 5.93 7.59
N CYS A 130 9.33 5.51 8.58
CA CYS A 130 8.36 6.39 9.22
C CYS A 130 8.92 6.95 10.51
N ASP A 131 8.70 8.23 10.74
CA ASP A 131 9.02 8.86 12.02
C ASP A 131 8.04 8.42 13.09
N GLU A 132 6.77 8.25 12.70
CA GLU A 132 5.72 7.76 13.58
C GLU A 132 4.76 6.89 12.78
N ILE A 133 4.13 5.96 13.47
CA ILE A 133 3.17 5.06 12.84
C ILE A 133 1.82 5.23 13.52
N ILE A 134 0.79 5.45 12.68
CA ILE A 134 -0.60 5.58 13.13
C ILE A 134 -1.27 4.24 12.87
N VAL A 135 -1.69 3.58 13.92
CA VAL A 135 -2.41 2.31 13.81
C VAL A 135 -3.90 2.61 13.99
N VAL A 136 -4.67 2.40 12.94
CA VAL A 136 -6.12 2.57 13.01
C VAL A 136 -6.72 1.26 13.49
N TYR A 137 -7.44 1.33 14.59
CA TYR A 137 -7.89 0.14 15.30
C TYR A 137 -9.38 0.20 15.59
N LEU A 138 -10.03 -0.95 15.44
CA LEU A 138 -11.36 -1.19 15.95
C LEU A 138 -11.36 -2.57 16.60
N ASP A 139 -12.21 -2.75 17.62
CA ASP A 139 -12.35 -4.07 18.19
C ASP A 139 -12.90 -5.05 17.14
N GLU A 140 -12.68 -6.33 17.37
CA GLU A 140 -13.04 -7.37 16.42
C GLU A 140 -14.49 -7.32 15.98
N GLN A 141 -15.39 -7.11 16.92
CA GLN A 141 -16.82 -7.07 16.62
C GLN A 141 -17.17 -5.93 15.66
N ARG A 142 -16.60 -4.75 15.88
CA ARG A 142 -16.82 -3.61 14.99
C ARG A 142 -16.20 -3.82 13.62
N GLN A 143 -15.06 -4.47 13.57
CA GLN A 143 -14.42 -4.80 12.30
C GLN A 143 -15.31 -5.72 11.48
N VAL A 144 -15.88 -6.75 12.10
CA VAL A 144 -16.78 -7.68 11.44
C VAL A 144 -18.02 -6.97 10.92
N GLN A 145 -18.63 -6.12 11.76
CA GLN A 145 -19.80 -5.37 11.35
C GLN A 145 -19.53 -4.45 10.16
N ARG A 146 -18.41 -3.77 10.16
CA ARG A 146 -18.03 -2.89 9.04
C ARG A 146 -17.77 -3.67 7.77
N LEU A 147 -17.13 -4.82 7.88
CA LEU A 147 -16.85 -5.67 6.74
C LEU A 147 -18.14 -6.20 6.11
N MET A 148 -19.08 -6.64 6.94
CA MET A 148 -20.38 -7.10 6.48
C MET A 148 -21.15 -6.00 5.75
N ALA A 149 -21.15 -4.79 6.31
CA ALA A 149 -21.85 -3.66 5.70
C ALA A 149 -21.21 -3.27 4.36
N ARG A 150 -19.89 -3.30 4.26
CA ARG A 150 -19.18 -2.92 3.04
C ARG A 150 -19.37 -3.94 1.93
N ASP A 151 -19.26 -5.23 2.27
CA ASP A 151 -19.24 -6.32 1.30
C ASP A 151 -20.56 -7.07 1.19
N HIS A 152 -21.55 -6.70 1.99
CA HIS A 152 -22.88 -7.36 2.02
C HIS A 152 -22.78 -8.85 2.32
N ILE A 153 -21.87 -9.22 3.22
CA ILE A 153 -21.68 -10.61 3.63
C ILE A 153 -22.19 -10.79 5.06
N ASP A 154 -22.51 -12.04 5.43
CA ASP A 154 -22.98 -12.31 6.78
C ASP A 154 -21.80 -12.53 7.74
N GLU A 155 -22.13 -12.57 9.04
CA GLU A 155 -21.13 -12.67 10.09
C GLU A 155 -20.29 -13.93 10.00
N SER A 156 -20.91 -15.04 9.62
CA SER A 156 -20.20 -16.31 9.53
C SER A 156 -19.10 -16.28 8.45
N TYR A 157 -19.34 -15.52 7.40
CA TYR A 157 -18.37 -15.38 6.33
C TYR A 157 -17.24 -14.40 6.70
N ALA A 158 -17.56 -13.39 7.49
CA ALA A 158 -16.59 -12.35 7.86
C ALA A 158 -15.52 -12.84 8.84
N TYR A 159 -15.83 -13.88 9.63
CA TYR A 159 -14.85 -14.51 10.50
C TYR A 159 -14.06 -15.54 9.69
#